data_2efa63eb6a4571bbf904f0dfbaea9da4
#
_entry.id   2efa63eb6a4571bbf904f0dfbaea9da4
#
_cell.length_a   1.000
_cell.length_b   1.000
_cell.length_c   1.000
_cell.angle_alpha   90.00
_cell.angle_beta   90.00
_cell.angle_gamma   90.00
#
_symmetry.space_group_name_H-M   'P 1'
#
loop_
_entity.id
_entity.type
_entity.pdbx_description
1 polymer ?
#
loop_
_entity_poly.entity_id
_entity_poly.type
_entity_poly.pdbx_seq_one_letter_code
_entity_poly.pdbx_strand_id
1 'polypeptide(L)'
;MRLRLEREGAVATLLIDRPRQHNAMNQAMWEQLPRLVQEAMADEAIRVLILTSATPGLFCAGADIHEFARCSGDEEWRVANQAAIRATQYALAQAEKPVIAAIDGDAVGGGCGLAIACDLRIASPAARLGITPAKLGIVYGLFDTKLLVDLVGPARAKRILFTAALHDAQEALAIGLIDQILPAPLEAAMELAHAMAANAQHSIRSSKAIVRRILDGQADDDGETLAMFRDAFTLPDFREGVQAFRGKRRPCF
;
A
#
# COMPACT_ATOMS: atom_id res chain seq x y z
N MET A 1 -14.35 7.58 -14.84
CA MET A 1 -13.94 7.54 -13.42
C MET A 1 -12.43 7.58 -13.39
N ARG A 2 -11.81 8.25 -12.41
CA ARG A 2 -10.35 8.38 -12.32
C ARG A 2 -9.69 7.36 -11.38
N LEU A 3 -10.52 6.74 -10.53
CA LEU A 3 -10.18 5.57 -9.73
C LEU A 3 -11.23 4.49 -9.98
N ARG A 4 -10.80 3.25 -10.11
CA ARG A 4 -11.68 2.09 -10.32
C ARG A 4 -11.25 0.94 -9.43
N LEU A 5 -12.22 0.16 -8.95
CA LEU A 5 -11.99 -1.10 -8.26
C LEU A 5 -12.49 -2.22 -9.16
N GLU A 6 -11.58 -3.06 -9.62
CA GLU A 6 -11.86 -4.24 -10.43
C GLU A 6 -11.69 -5.49 -9.58
N ARG A 7 -12.41 -6.56 -9.90
CA ARG A 7 -12.40 -7.81 -9.12
C ARG A 7 -12.13 -8.99 -10.04
N GLU A 8 -11.20 -9.84 -9.64
CA GLU A 8 -10.88 -11.09 -10.30
C GLU A 8 -10.71 -12.19 -9.25
N GLY A 9 -11.73 -13.03 -9.09
CA GLY A 9 -11.75 -14.05 -8.04
C GLY A 9 -11.58 -13.45 -6.64
N ALA A 10 -10.56 -13.85 -5.92
CA ALA A 10 -10.26 -13.39 -4.57
C ALA A 10 -9.37 -12.13 -4.53
N VAL A 11 -9.04 -11.53 -5.68
CA VAL A 11 -8.17 -10.36 -5.78
C VAL A 11 -8.97 -9.16 -6.26
N ALA A 12 -8.84 -8.03 -5.58
CA ALA A 12 -9.30 -6.74 -6.06
C ALA A 12 -8.11 -5.90 -6.55
N THR A 13 -8.29 -5.17 -7.64
CA THR A 13 -7.30 -4.23 -8.16
C THR A 13 -7.87 -2.82 -8.16
N LEU A 14 -7.24 -1.93 -7.39
CA LEU A 14 -7.54 -0.51 -7.38
C LEU A 14 -6.65 0.19 -8.40
N LEU A 15 -7.28 0.70 -9.44
CA LEU A 15 -6.64 1.32 -10.59
C LEU A 15 -6.68 2.83 -10.50
N ILE A 16 -5.51 3.47 -10.68
CA ILE A 16 -5.40 4.92 -10.90
C ILE A 16 -5.46 5.16 -12.41
N ASP A 17 -6.40 5.97 -12.88
CA ASP A 17 -6.66 6.19 -14.31
C ASP A 17 -6.82 7.69 -14.63
N ARG A 18 -5.69 8.39 -14.68
CA ARG A 18 -5.61 9.82 -15.05
C ARG A 18 -4.33 10.09 -15.85
N PRO A 19 -4.09 9.36 -16.97
CA PRO A 19 -2.80 9.34 -17.65
C PRO A 19 -2.37 10.71 -18.20
N ARG A 20 -3.32 11.55 -18.65
CA ARG A 20 -3.02 12.90 -19.18
C ARG A 20 -2.37 13.83 -18.14
N GLN A 21 -2.52 13.53 -16.87
CA GLN A 21 -1.90 14.24 -15.74
C GLN A 21 -0.91 13.34 -14.98
N HIS A 22 -0.32 12.36 -15.67
CA HIS A 22 0.63 11.42 -15.06
C HIS A 22 0.11 10.75 -13.77
N ASN A 23 -1.20 10.47 -13.71
CA ASN A 23 -1.89 9.94 -12.54
C ASN A 23 -1.76 10.82 -11.28
N ALA A 24 -1.50 12.13 -11.43
CA ALA A 24 -1.52 13.05 -10.31
C ALA A 24 -2.88 13.03 -9.61
N MET A 25 -2.86 12.92 -8.29
CA MET A 25 -4.02 12.80 -7.43
C MET A 25 -4.56 14.19 -7.09
N ASN A 26 -5.79 14.48 -7.51
CA ASN A 26 -6.52 15.67 -7.08
C ASN A 26 -7.33 15.39 -5.80
N GLN A 27 -7.90 16.44 -5.19
CA GLN A 27 -8.68 16.35 -3.96
C GLN A 27 -9.76 15.26 -4.01
N ALA A 28 -10.56 15.22 -5.07
CA ALA A 28 -11.63 14.23 -5.20
C ALA A 28 -11.10 12.77 -5.26
N MET A 29 -9.91 12.54 -5.80
CA MET A 29 -9.28 11.22 -5.83
C MET A 29 -8.75 10.84 -4.43
N TRP A 30 -8.14 11.78 -3.70
CA TRP A 30 -7.74 11.55 -2.32
C TRP A 30 -8.93 11.20 -1.42
N GLU A 31 -10.08 11.84 -1.62
CA GLU A 31 -11.32 11.56 -0.88
C GLU A 31 -11.99 10.23 -1.30
N GLN A 32 -11.85 9.85 -2.56
CA GLN A 32 -12.47 8.63 -3.10
C GLN A 32 -11.71 7.37 -2.71
N LEU A 33 -10.36 7.40 -2.70
CA LEU A 33 -9.53 6.20 -2.53
C LEU A 33 -9.81 5.46 -1.22
N PRO A 34 -9.95 6.11 -0.06
CA PRO A 34 -10.28 5.42 1.19
C PRO A 34 -11.60 4.63 1.12
N ARG A 35 -12.59 5.16 0.39
CA ARG A 35 -13.88 4.49 0.21
C ARG A 35 -13.76 3.21 -0.61
N LEU A 36 -12.94 3.25 -1.68
CA LEU A 36 -12.68 2.05 -2.51
C LEU A 36 -11.86 1.00 -1.75
N VAL A 37 -10.91 1.42 -0.91
CA VAL A 37 -10.22 0.49 0.00
C VAL A 37 -11.21 -0.15 0.97
N GLN A 38 -12.07 0.64 1.60
CA GLN A 38 -13.09 0.14 2.51
C GLN A 38 -14.07 -0.83 1.82
N GLU A 39 -14.47 -0.53 0.57
CA GLU A 39 -15.29 -1.44 -0.24
C GLU A 39 -14.59 -2.79 -0.45
N ALA A 40 -13.30 -2.79 -0.80
CA ALA A 40 -12.52 -4.02 -0.94
C ALA A 40 -12.35 -4.79 0.38
N MET A 41 -12.20 -4.06 1.51
CA MET A 41 -12.08 -4.69 2.83
C MET A 41 -13.41 -5.32 3.29
N ALA A 42 -14.55 -4.71 2.97
CA ALA A 42 -15.88 -5.20 3.34
C ALA A 42 -16.37 -6.39 2.48
N ASP A 43 -15.83 -6.59 1.28
CA ASP A 43 -16.20 -7.68 0.39
C ASP A 43 -15.53 -9.00 0.83
N GLU A 44 -16.28 -9.91 1.43
CA GLU A 44 -15.78 -11.20 1.95
C GLU A 44 -15.12 -12.09 0.88
N ALA A 45 -15.49 -11.93 -0.40
CA ALA A 45 -14.89 -12.68 -1.49
C ALA A 45 -13.46 -12.22 -1.79
N ILE A 46 -13.12 -10.98 -1.45
CA ILE A 46 -11.78 -10.42 -1.68
C ILE A 46 -10.85 -10.79 -0.53
N ARG A 47 -9.68 -11.30 -0.86
CA ARG A 47 -8.62 -11.70 0.09
C ARG A 47 -7.37 -10.84 0.00
N VAL A 48 -7.09 -10.21 -1.15
CA VAL A 48 -5.92 -9.35 -1.40
C VAL A 48 -6.33 -8.15 -2.24
N LEU A 49 -5.78 -6.98 -1.96
CA LEU A 49 -5.91 -5.76 -2.75
C LEU A 49 -4.59 -5.45 -3.47
N ILE A 50 -4.65 -5.11 -4.75
CA ILE A 50 -3.54 -4.57 -5.52
C ILE A 50 -3.82 -3.11 -5.83
N LEU A 51 -2.84 -2.23 -5.63
CA LEU A 51 -2.86 -0.83 -6.06
C LEU A 51 -1.93 -0.65 -7.25
N THR A 52 -2.45 -0.16 -8.38
CA THR A 52 -1.65 0.07 -9.59
C THR A 52 -2.25 1.16 -10.47
N SER A 53 -1.65 1.38 -11.62
CA SER A 53 -2.16 2.25 -12.69
C SER A 53 -2.89 1.45 -13.76
N ALA A 54 -3.92 2.07 -14.36
CA ALA A 54 -4.58 1.52 -15.55
C ALA A 54 -3.72 1.66 -16.83
N THR A 55 -2.64 2.45 -16.77
CA THR A 55 -1.77 2.76 -17.91
C THR A 55 -0.39 2.17 -17.67
N PRO A 56 0.09 1.25 -18.54
CA PRO A 56 1.45 0.72 -18.46
C PRO A 56 2.51 1.83 -18.56
N GLY A 57 3.63 1.63 -17.86
CA GLY A 57 4.75 2.59 -17.82
C GLY A 57 4.47 3.84 -16.98
N LEU A 58 3.36 3.86 -16.23
CA LEU A 58 2.95 4.99 -15.41
C LEU A 58 2.42 4.49 -14.07
N PHE A 59 2.88 5.04 -12.95
CA PHE A 59 2.26 4.75 -11.66
C PHE A 59 1.52 5.99 -11.14
N CYS A 60 2.21 6.93 -10.47
CA CYS A 60 1.57 8.12 -9.91
C CYS A 60 2.58 9.25 -9.64
N ALA A 61 2.35 10.42 -10.22
CA ALA A 61 3.20 11.61 -10.05
C ALA A 61 2.95 12.36 -8.72
N GLY A 62 2.07 11.85 -7.85
CA GLY A 62 1.77 12.47 -6.56
C GLY A 62 0.59 13.42 -6.59
N ALA A 63 0.61 14.45 -5.76
CA ALA A 63 -0.47 15.44 -5.70
C ALA A 63 -0.52 16.30 -6.98
N ASP A 64 -1.74 16.70 -7.37
CA ASP A 64 -1.94 17.60 -8.51
C ASP A 64 -1.47 19.03 -8.17
N ILE A 65 -0.26 19.37 -8.62
CA ILE A 65 0.37 20.67 -8.34
C ILE A 65 -0.39 21.83 -8.97
N HIS A 66 -1.13 21.61 -10.06
CA HIS A 66 -2.00 22.67 -10.62
C HIS A 66 -3.18 22.96 -9.72
N GLU A 67 -3.74 21.94 -9.07
CA GLU A 67 -4.78 22.15 -8.06
C GLU A 67 -4.20 22.83 -6.81
N PHE A 68 -3.04 22.42 -6.34
CA PHE A 68 -2.33 23.09 -5.24
C PHE A 68 -2.08 24.57 -5.54
N ALA A 69 -1.56 24.92 -6.70
CA ALA A 69 -1.30 26.30 -7.08
C ALA A 69 -2.56 27.16 -7.09
N ARG A 70 -3.70 26.57 -7.48
CA ARG A 70 -5.00 27.28 -7.52
C ARG A 70 -5.66 27.43 -6.15
N CYS A 71 -5.55 26.39 -5.29
CA CYS A 71 -6.35 26.27 -4.08
C CYS A 71 -5.55 26.51 -2.78
N SER A 72 -4.21 26.58 -2.84
CA SER A 72 -3.38 26.70 -1.63
C SER A 72 -3.52 28.00 -0.86
N GLY A 73 -4.14 29.04 -1.43
CA GLY A 73 -4.54 30.26 -0.73
C GLY A 73 -5.70 30.06 0.25
N ASP A 74 -6.52 29.03 0.03
CA ASP A 74 -7.67 28.71 0.87
C ASP A 74 -7.25 27.78 2.03
N GLU A 75 -7.45 28.24 3.26
CA GLU A 75 -7.08 27.50 4.47
C GLU A 75 -7.97 26.25 4.66
N GLU A 76 -9.27 26.37 4.41
CA GLU A 76 -10.20 25.24 4.55
C GLU A 76 -9.83 24.13 3.58
N TRP A 77 -9.49 24.49 2.34
CA TRP A 77 -9.02 23.53 1.36
C TRP A 77 -7.71 22.85 1.79
N ARG A 78 -6.74 23.60 2.34
CA ARG A 78 -5.48 23.00 2.81
C ARG A 78 -5.70 21.96 3.91
N VAL A 79 -6.57 22.28 4.88
CA VAL A 79 -6.93 21.37 5.98
C VAL A 79 -7.62 20.11 5.42
N ALA A 80 -8.61 20.29 4.53
CA ALA A 80 -9.34 19.19 3.90
C ALA A 80 -8.42 18.31 3.05
N ASN A 81 -7.51 18.93 2.28
CA ASN A 81 -6.56 18.20 1.44
C ASN A 81 -5.58 17.36 2.29
N GLN A 82 -5.01 17.94 3.33
CA GLN A 82 -4.14 17.22 4.25
C GLN A 82 -4.85 16.05 4.92
N ALA A 83 -6.08 16.26 5.34
CA ALA A 83 -6.91 15.21 5.95
C ALA A 83 -7.21 14.07 4.95
N ALA A 84 -7.52 14.40 3.69
CA ALA A 84 -7.81 13.42 2.64
C ALA A 84 -6.57 12.59 2.25
N ILE A 85 -5.40 13.23 2.12
CA ILE A 85 -4.12 12.54 1.88
C ILE A 85 -3.83 11.58 3.03
N ARG A 86 -3.92 12.06 4.29
CA ARG A 86 -3.69 11.23 5.48
C ARG A 86 -4.68 10.07 5.54
N ALA A 87 -5.98 10.31 5.30
CA ALA A 87 -7.00 9.28 5.32
C ALA A 87 -6.72 8.19 4.26
N THR A 88 -6.23 8.59 3.09
CA THR A 88 -5.85 7.67 2.00
C THR A 88 -4.70 6.75 2.41
N GLN A 89 -3.61 7.30 2.93
CA GLN A 89 -2.46 6.50 3.35
C GLN A 89 -2.80 5.64 4.57
N TYR A 90 -3.60 6.17 5.48
CA TYR A 90 -4.10 5.43 6.64
C TYR A 90 -4.97 4.23 6.21
N ALA A 91 -5.89 4.42 5.26
CA ALA A 91 -6.76 3.36 4.77
C ALA A 91 -5.97 2.20 4.14
N LEU A 92 -4.93 2.49 3.35
CA LEU A 92 -4.04 1.47 2.78
C LEU A 92 -3.21 0.76 3.86
N ALA A 93 -2.58 1.52 4.74
CA ALA A 93 -1.68 0.98 5.77
C ALA A 93 -2.42 0.18 6.84
N GLN A 94 -3.66 0.54 7.16
CA GLN A 94 -4.50 -0.15 8.16
C GLN A 94 -5.52 -1.10 7.54
N ALA A 95 -5.45 -1.36 6.23
CA ALA A 95 -6.29 -2.35 5.58
C ALA A 95 -6.13 -3.72 6.25
N GLU A 96 -7.24 -4.39 6.56
CA GLU A 96 -7.20 -5.70 7.24
C GLU A 96 -6.61 -6.81 6.35
N LYS A 97 -6.80 -6.70 5.04
CA LYS A 97 -6.28 -7.64 4.04
C LYS A 97 -4.95 -7.14 3.50
N PRO A 98 -4.08 -8.03 2.96
CA PRO A 98 -2.85 -7.63 2.30
C PRO A 98 -3.10 -6.65 1.17
N VAL A 99 -2.21 -5.65 1.04
CA VAL A 99 -2.20 -4.67 -0.03
C VAL A 99 -0.84 -4.69 -0.72
N ILE A 100 -0.83 -4.87 -2.05
CA ILE A 100 0.38 -4.90 -2.87
C ILE A 100 0.37 -3.70 -3.80
N ALA A 101 1.44 -2.91 -3.82
CA ALA A 101 1.65 -1.89 -4.85
C ALA A 101 2.40 -2.51 -6.03
N ALA A 102 1.78 -2.49 -7.22
CA ALA A 102 2.42 -2.84 -8.48
C ALA A 102 2.79 -1.55 -9.22
N ILE A 103 4.08 -1.24 -9.23
CA ILE A 103 4.62 0.07 -9.62
C ILE A 103 5.28 -0.06 -11.00
N ASP A 104 4.56 0.37 -12.04
CA ASP A 104 5.11 0.45 -13.38
C ASP A 104 5.37 1.92 -13.74
N GLY A 105 6.63 2.35 -13.71
CA GLY A 105 7.03 3.74 -13.89
C GLY A 105 7.15 4.55 -12.58
N ASP A 106 7.08 5.86 -12.70
CA ASP A 106 7.41 6.79 -11.62
C ASP A 106 6.37 6.83 -10.49
N ALA A 107 6.84 6.72 -9.24
CA ALA A 107 6.09 6.94 -8.01
C ALA A 107 6.68 8.14 -7.24
N VAL A 108 6.08 9.33 -7.39
CA VAL A 108 6.67 10.59 -6.92
C VAL A 108 5.82 11.25 -5.85
N GLY A 109 6.44 11.79 -4.82
CA GLY A 109 5.76 12.53 -3.74
C GLY A 109 4.64 11.71 -3.10
N GLY A 110 3.39 12.17 -3.22
CA GLY A 110 2.21 11.43 -2.76
C GLY A 110 2.02 10.07 -3.44
N GLY A 111 2.51 9.89 -4.69
CA GLY A 111 2.51 8.60 -5.38
C GLY A 111 3.46 7.59 -4.71
N CYS A 112 4.64 8.03 -4.29
CA CYS A 112 5.53 7.23 -3.44
C CYS A 112 4.85 6.95 -2.09
N GLY A 113 4.16 7.93 -1.51
CA GLY A 113 3.36 7.78 -0.29
C GLY A 113 2.30 6.68 -0.39
N LEU A 114 1.58 6.60 -1.52
CA LEU A 114 0.64 5.51 -1.78
C LEU A 114 1.35 4.15 -1.80
N ALA A 115 2.50 4.06 -2.45
CA ALA A 115 3.25 2.82 -2.55
C ALA A 115 3.77 2.33 -1.19
N ILE A 116 4.34 3.23 -0.37
CA ILE A 116 4.87 2.86 0.97
C ILE A 116 3.76 2.58 1.99
N ALA A 117 2.54 3.02 1.75
CA ALA A 117 1.38 2.68 2.58
C ALA A 117 0.85 1.25 2.32
N CYS A 118 1.25 0.61 1.22
CA CYS A 118 0.96 -0.79 0.95
C CYS A 118 1.90 -1.72 1.74
N ASP A 119 1.51 -3.00 1.90
CA ASP A 119 2.35 -3.96 2.62
C ASP A 119 3.60 -4.35 1.82
N LEU A 120 3.42 -4.60 0.51
CA LEU A 120 4.50 -4.99 -0.40
C LEU A 120 4.50 -4.11 -1.65
N ARG A 121 5.67 -3.97 -2.28
CA ARG A 121 5.94 -3.12 -3.45
C ARG A 121 6.73 -3.90 -4.48
N ILE A 122 6.16 -4.13 -5.65
CA ILE A 122 6.82 -4.74 -6.81
C ILE A 122 6.94 -3.64 -7.86
N ALA A 123 8.15 -3.35 -8.32
CA ALA A 123 8.39 -2.28 -9.27
C ALA A 123 8.97 -2.78 -10.60
N SER A 124 8.69 -2.07 -11.69
CA SER A 124 9.38 -2.30 -12.96
C SER A 124 10.82 -1.78 -12.92
N PRO A 125 11.73 -2.30 -13.77
CA PRO A 125 13.10 -1.78 -13.87
C PRO A 125 13.19 -0.30 -14.23
N ALA A 126 12.17 0.25 -14.89
CA ALA A 126 12.09 1.65 -15.28
C ALA A 126 11.53 2.56 -14.18
N ALA A 127 11.05 2.00 -13.06
CA ALA A 127 10.44 2.76 -11.99
C ALA A 127 11.47 3.66 -11.28
N ARG A 128 11.02 4.87 -10.93
CA ARG A 128 11.76 5.78 -10.03
C ARG A 128 10.87 6.19 -8.89
N LEU A 129 11.39 6.13 -7.68
CA LEU A 129 10.63 6.44 -6.47
C LEU A 129 11.29 7.58 -5.69
N GLY A 130 10.49 8.48 -5.14
CA GLY A 130 11.01 9.54 -4.28
C GLY A 130 9.94 10.41 -3.67
N ILE A 131 10.30 11.03 -2.54
CA ILE A 131 9.42 11.92 -1.77
C ILE A 131 9.96 13.33 -1.91
N THR A 132 9.23 14.19 -2.61
CA THR A 132 9.71 15.46 -3.15
C THR A 132 9.16 16.76 -2.51
N PRO A 133 8.44 16.76 -1.37
CA PRO A 133 7.89 17.99 -0.77
C PRO A 133 8.91 19.09 -0.52
N ALA A 134 10.17 18.75 -0.19
CA ALA A 134 11.22 19.74 0.05
C ALA A 134 11.53 20.59 -1.19
N LYS A 135 11.29 20.10 -2.42
CA LYS A 135 11.42 20.89 -3.66
C LYS A 135 10.31 21.92 -3.83
N LEU A 136 9.20 21.76 -3.11
CA LEU A 136 8.03 22.63 -3.15
C LEU A 136 7.92 23.52 -1.90
N GLY A 137 8.83 23.41 -0.94
CA GLY A 137 8.76 24.13 0.32
C GLY A 137 7.64 23.69 1.25
N ILE A 138 7.14 22.46 1.09
CA ILE A 138 6.07 21.89 1.93
C ILE A 138 6.60 20.75 2.80
N VAL A 139 5.91 20.50 3.92
CA VAL A 139 6.30 19.47 4.89
C VAL A 139 5.58 18.15 4.58
N TYR A 140 6.30 17.05 4.65
CA TYR A 140 5.73 15.71 4.58
C TYR A 140 5.06 15.35 5.91
N GLY A 141 3.84 14.79 5.89
CA GLY A 141 3.06 14.53 7.10
C GLY A 141 3.74 13.57 8.08
N LEU A 142 3.38 13.66 9.36
CA LEU A 142 3.97 12.80 10.39
C LEU A 142 3.68 11.32 10.14
N PHE A 143 2.43 10.98 9.83
CA PHE A 143 2.04 9.59 9.57
C PHE A 143 2.76 9.02 8.34
N ASP A 144 2.84 9.80 7.28
CA ASP A 144 3.53 9.44 6.03
C ASP A 144 5.03 9.28 6.27
N THR A 145 5.62 10.17 7.09
CA THR A 145 7.03 10.08 7.50
C THR A 145 7.27 8.83 8.38
N LYS A 146 6.31 8.48 9.26
CA LYS A 146 6.39 7.24 10.06
C LYS A 146 6.46 6.02 9.16
N LEU A 147 5.57 5.91 8.17
CA LEU A 147 5.57 4.78 7.22
C LEU A 147 6.92 4.66 6.49
N LEU A 148 7.50 5.79 6.08
CA LEU A 148 8.83 5.80 5.45
C LEU A 148 9.92 5.34 6.44
N VAL A 149 9.91 5.85 7.68
CA VAL A 149 10.90 5.50 8.72
C VAL A 149 10.79 4.03 9.09
N ASP A 150 9.58 3.51 9.25
CA ASP A 150 9.33 2.10 9.55
C ASP A 150 9.90 1.18 8.45
N LEU A 151 9.82 1.64 7.19
CA LEU A 151 10.23 0.86 6.03
C LEU A 151 11.76 0.87 5.80
N VAL A 152 12.38 2.06 5.79
CA VAL A 152 13.79 2.20 5.37
C VAL A 152 14.73 2.58 6.53
N GLY A 153 14.20 2.80 7.70
CA GLY A 153 14.91 3.29 8.87
C GLY A 153 15.19 4.81 8.84
N PRO A 154 15.53 5.42 10.01
CA PRO A 154 15.53 6.89 10.14
C PRO A 154 16.62 7.59 9.33
N ALA A 155 17.79 6.97 9.11
CA ALA A 155 18.88 7.59 8.36
C ALA A 155 18.54 7.70 6.88
N ARG A 156 18.03 6.61 6.27
CA ARG A 156 17.62 6.60 4.86
C ARG A 156 16.38 7.47 4.63
N ALA A 157 15.43 7.46 5.55
CA ALA A 157 14.27 8.35 5.50
C ALA A 157 14.69 9.82 5.45
N LYS A 158 15.62 10.27 6.32
CA LYS A 158 16.18 11.63 6.30
C LYS A 158 16.87 11.94 4.97
N ARG A 159 17.67 11.00 4.44
CA ARG A 159 18.34 11.20 3.13
C ARG A 159 17.30 11.42 2.03
N ILE A 160 16.26 10.56 1.94
CA ILE A 160 15.18 10.68 0.95
C ILE A 160 14.48 12.05 1.08
N LEU A 161 14.06 12.42 2.29
CA LEU A 161 13.31 13.64 2.54
C LEU A 161 14.15 14.91 2.32
N PHE A 162 15.43 14.91 2.73
CA PHE A 162 16.30 16.09 2.64
C PHE A 162 16.79 16.35 1.23
N THR A 163 17.12 15.28 0.47
CA THR A 163 17.59 15.43 -0.90
C THR A 163 16.45 15.60 -1.89
N ALA A 164 15.25 15.09 -1.55
CA ALA A 164 14.10 15.01 -2.44
C ALA A 164 14.46 14.40 -3.82
N ALA A 165 15.44 13.49 -3.82
CA ALA A 165 15.91 12.79 -5.02
C ALA A 165 14.92 11.71 -5.43
N LEU A 166 14.94 11.38 -6.71
CA LEU A 166 14.32 10.14 -7.22
C LEU A 166 15.41 9.06 -7.24
N HIS A 167 15.07 7.91 -6.69
CA HIS A 167 15.89 6.70 -6.68
C HIS A 167 15.40 5.79 -7.81
N ASP A 168 16.31 5.26 -8.61
CA ASP A 168 15.96 4.21 -9.55
C ASP A 168 15.56 2.91 -8.83
N ALA A 169 15.07 1.93 -9.58
CA ALA A 169 14.56 0.69 -9.01
C ALA A 169 15.65 -0.09 -8.23
N GLN A 170 16.91 -0.06 -8.69
CA GLN A 170 18.01 -0.75 -8.02
C GLN A 170 18.38 -0.08 -6.69
N GLU A 171 18.49 1.24 -6.69
CA GLU A 171 18.68 2.00 -5.44
C GLU A 171 17.51 1.81 -4.47
N ALA A 172 16.27 1.87 -4.98
CA ALA A 172 15.07 1.68 -4.18
C ALA A 172 15.02 0.29 -3.53
N LEU A 173 15.41 -0.77 -4.25
CA LEU A 173 15.55 -2.12 -3.71
C LEU A 173 16.67 -2.19 -2.66
N ALA A 174 17.84 -1.64 -2.95
CA ALA A 174 18.99 -1.68 -2.04
C ALA A 174 18.74 -0.97 -0.70
N ILE A 175 17.89 0.05 -0.68
CA ILE A 175 17.53 0.76 0.55
C ILE A 175 16.27 0.21 1.24
N GLY A 176 15.59 -0.76 0.64
CA GLY A 176 14.36 -1.37 1.16
C GLY A 176 13.10 -0.54 0.89
N LEU A 177 13.13 0.41 -0.05
CA LEU A 177 11.96 1.19 -0.45
C LEU A 177 10.99 0.39 -1.32
N ILE A 178 11.48 -0.63 -2.02
CA ILE A 178 10.71 -1.65 -2.73
C ILE A 178 11.20 -3.05 -2.38
N ASP A 179 10.39 -4.07 -2.64
CA ASP A 179 10.67 -5.45 -2.24
C ASP A 179 11.19 -6.31 -3.41
N GLN A 180 10.75 -5.99 -4.65
CA GLN A 180 11.15 -6.74 -5.86
C GLN A 180 11.20 -5.83 -7.10
N ILE A 181 12.05 -6.22 -8.06
CA ILE A 181 12.10 -5.62 -9.40
C ILE A 181 11.74 -6.69 -10.42
N LEU A 182 10.63 -6.50 -11.14
CA LEU A 182 10.14 -7.43 -12.15
C LEU A 182 9.63 -6.68 -13.37
N PRO A 183 9.82 -7.20 -14.61
CA PRO A 183 9.46 -6.51 -15.85
C PRO A 183 7.96 -6.22 -15.97
N ALA A 184 7.12 -7.09 -15.42
CA ALA A 184 5.67 -7.00 -15.41
C ALA A 184 5.15 -6.98 -13.96
N PRO A 185 5.22 -5.83 -13.25
CA PRO A 185 4.93 -5.77 -11.81
C PRO A 185 3.48 -6.11 -11.47
N LEU A 186 2.51 -5.82 -12.35
CA LEU A 186 1.12 -6.20 -12.12
C LEU A 186 0.91 -7.71 -12.20
N GLU A 187 1.48 -8.37 -13.20
CA GLU A 187 1.39 -9.83 -13.34
C GLU A 187 2.01 -10.53 -12.12
N ALA A 188 3.20 -10.07 -11.70
CA ALA A 188 3.86 -10.59 -10.51
C ALA A 188 3.07 -10.33 -9.21
N ALA A 189 2.41 -9.17 -9.09
CA ALA A 189 1.53 -8.86 -7.98
C ALA A 189 0.30 -9.77 -7.96
N MET A 190 -0.28 -10.09 -9.13
CA MET A 190 -1.40 -11.03 -9.26
C MET A 190 -1.00 -12.45 -8.86
N GLU A 191 0.17 -12.94 -9.30
CA GLU A 191 0.69 -14.26 -8.90
C GLU A 191 0.89 -14.33 -7.38
N LEU A 192 1.50 -13.30 -6.79
CA LEU A 192 1.71 -13.21 -5.35
C LEU A 192 0.38 -13.12 -4.58
N ALA A 193 -0.57 -12.33 -5.09
CA ALA A 193 -1.91 -12.17 -4.52
C ALA A 193 -2.67 -13.51 -4.53
N HIS A 194 -2.62 -14.27 -5.61
CA HIS A 194 -3.22 -15.61 -5.67
C HIS A 194 -2.57 -16.57 -4.67
N ALA A 195 -1.24 -16.53 -4.54
CA ALA A 195 -0.53 -17.34 -3.55
C ALA A 195 -0.94 -16.98 -2.11
N MET A 196 -1.09 -15.70 -1.79
CA MET A 196 -1.60 -15.22 -0.50
C MET A 196 -3.07 -15.63 -0.30
N ALA A 197 -3.90 -15.47 -1.33
CA ALA A 197 -5.31 -15.82 -1.26
C ALA A 197 -5.55 -17.31 -1.02
N ALA A 198 -4.63 -18.18 -1.40
CA ALA A 198 -4.69 -19.62 -1.16
C ALA A 198 -4.32 -20.04 0.27
N ASN A 199 -3.84 -19.13 1.11
CA ASN A 199 -3.50 -19.42 2.51
C ASN A 199 -4.63 -19.05 3.47
N ALA A 200 -4.55 -19.56 4.71
CA ALA A 200 -5.51 -19.27 5.77
C ALA A 200 -5.60 -17.76 6.08
N GLN A 201 -6.76 -17.18 5.82
CA GLN A 201 -6.93 -15.72 5.88
C GLN A 201 -6.84 -15.16 7.29
N HIS A 202 -7.29 -15.92 8.29
CA HIS A 202 -7.10 -15.52 9.68
C HIS A 202 -5.60 -15.33 10.02
N SER A 203 -4.75 -16.27 9.63
CA SER A 203 -3.31 -16.22 9.89
C SER A 203 -2.64 -15.01 9.23
N ILE A 204 -3.01 -14.72 7.97
CA ILE A 204 -2.45 -13.58 7.23
C ILE A 204 -2.87 -12.26 7.88
N ARG A 205 -4.15 -12.08 8.18
CA ARG A 205 -4.68 -10.84 8.80
C ARG A 205 -4.11 -10.64 10.20
N SER A 206 -4.04 -11.70 11.01
CA SER A 206 -3.42 -11.63 12.35
C SER A 206 -1.93 -11.28 12.27
N SER A 207 -1.18 -11.88 11.34
CA SER A 207 0.24 -11.54 11.15
C SER A 207 0.43 -10.08 10.76
N LYS A 208 -0.40 -9.55 9.84
CA LYS A 208 -0.39 -8.14 9.47
C LYS A 208 -0.69 -7.24 10.66
N ALA A 209 -1.72 -7.56 11.45
CA ALA A 209 -2.09 -6.81 12.64
C ALA A 209 -0.97 -6.81 13.69
N ILE A 210 -0.33 -7.97 13.94
CA ILE A 210 0.80 -8.08 14.88
C ILE A 210 1.99 -7.24 14.42
N VAL A 211 2.38 -7.32 13.14
CA VAL A 211 3.47 -6.48 12.60
C VAL A 211 3.15 -5.00 12.80
N ARG A 212 1.91 -4.57 12.54
CA ARG A 212 1.51 -3.18 12.74
C ARG A 212 1.63 -2.77 14.22
N ARG A 213 1.18 -3.60 15.15
CA ARG A 213 1.30 -3.33 16.61
C ARG A 213 2.75 -3.17 17.04
N ILE A 214 3.65 -4.01 16.52
CA ILE A 214 5.10 -3.89 16.77
C ILE A 214 5.63 -2.54 16.26
N LEU A 215 5.29 -2.13 15.04
CA LEU A 215 5.67 -0.84 14.47
C LEU A 215 5.06 0.36 15.23
N ASP A 216 3.93 0.16 15.89
CA ASP A 216 3.29 1.15 16.77
C ASP A 216 3.83 1.13 18.21
N GLY A 217 4.87 0.31 18.49
CA GLY A 217 5.63 0.30 19.75
C GLY A 217 5.21 -0.76 20.74
N GLN A 218 4.29 -1.67 20.40
CA GLN A 218 3.94 -2.79 21.27
C GLN A 218 5.07 -3.84 21.28
N ALA A 219 5.61 -4.12 22.46
CA ALA A 219 6.76 -5.02 22.63
C ALA A 219 6.41 -6.37 23.26
N ASP A 220 5.19 -6.56 23.75
CA ASP A 220 4.76 -7.78 24.45
C ASP A 220 3.29 -8.08 24.13
N ASP A 221 2.88 -9.31 24.40
CA ASP A 221 1.52 -9.75 24.19
C ASP A 221 0.51 -9.03 25.10
N ASP A 222 -0.68 -8.82 24.55
CA ASP A 222 -1.87 -8.40 25.29
C ASP A 222 -3.02 -9.41 25.10
N GLY A 223 -4.18 -9.09 25.67
CA GLY A 223 -5.35 -9.95 25.58
C GLY A 223 -5.80 -10.22 24.12
N GLU A 224 -5.61 -9.26 23.20
CA GLU A 224 -6.00 -9.40 21.80
C GLU A 224 -5.00 -10.26 21.03
N THR A 225 -3.69 -10.04 21.19
CA THR A 225 -2.67 -10.86 20.49
C THR A 225 -2.71 -12.31 20.95
N LEU A 226 -2.90 -12.55 22.25
CA LEU A 226 -3.10 -13.89 22.80
C LEU A 226 -4.41 -14.53 22.28
N ALA A 227 -5.47 -13.75 22.09
CA ALA A 227 -6.71 -14.24 21.49
C ALA A 227 -6.52 -14.63 20.04
N MET A 228 -5.83 -13.80 19.21
CA MET A 228 -5.52 -14.13 17.82
C MET A 228 -4.83 -15.49 17.69
N PHE A 229 -3.86 -15.77 18.56
CA PHE A 229 -3.17 -17.07 18.59
C PHE A 229 -4.08 -18.21 19.04
N ARG A 230 -4.78 -18.06 20.15
CA ARG A 230 -5.64 -19.10 20.72
C ARG A 230 -6.81 -19.46 19.81
N ASP A 231 -7.46 -18.45 19.25
CA ASP A 231 -8.68 -18.62 18.47
C ASP A 231 -8.40 -19.32 17.13
N ALA A 232 -7.18 -19.18 16.58
CA ALA A 232 -6.75 -19.87 15.37
C ALA A 232 -6.97 -21.39 15.45
N PHE A 233 -6.78 -22.02 16.62
CA PHE A 233 -6.97 -23.48 16.79
C PHE A 233 -8.43 -23.93 16.72
N THR A 234 -9.38 -23.01 16.86
CA THR A 234 -10.82 -23.30 16.82
C THR A 234 -11.40 -23.13 15.42
N LEU A 235 -10.70 -22.45 14.52
CA LEU A 235 -11.17 -22.14 13.17
C LEU A 235 -11.14 -23.37 12.24
N PRO A 236 -12.02 -23.38 11.22
CA PRO A 236 -12.01 -24.42 10.18
C PRO A 236 -10.66 -24.56 9.48
N ASP A 237 -9.97 -23.44 9.21
CA ASP A 237 -8.68 -23.39 8.53
C ASP A 237 -7.61 -24.24 9.25
N PHE A 238 -7.58 -24.22 10.59
CA PHE A 238 -6.64 -25.07 11.34
C PHE A 238 -6.89 -26.55 11.10
N ARG A 239 -8.17 -26.97 11.12
CA ARG A 239 -8.55 -28.37 10.89
C ARG A 239 -8.19 -28.81 9.48
N GLU A 240 -8.51 -27.97 8.48
CA GLU A 240 -8.15 -28.22 7.08
C GLU A 240 -6.63 -28.31 6.90
N GLY A 241 -5.88 -27.36 7.46
CA GLY A 241 -4.42 -27.36 7.40
C GLY A 241 -3.80 -28.65 7.96
N VAL A 242 -4.29 -29.12 9.12
CA VAL A 242 -3.82 -30.38 9.74
C VAL A 242 -4.20 -31.59 8.89
N GLN A 243 -5.42 -31.63 8.34
CA GLN A 243 -5.86 -32.74 7.49
C GLN A 243 -5.07 -32.78 6.18
N ALA A 244 -4.85 -31.64 5.54
CA ALA A 244 -4.07 -31.51 4.31
C ALA A 244 -2.61 -31.96 4.52
N PHE A 245 -1.99 -31.52 5.62
CA PHE A 245 -0.62 -31.92 5.99
C PHE A 245 -0.52 -33.46 6.17
N ARG A 246 -1.45 -34.05 6.93
CA ARG A 246 -1.49 -35.52 7.14
C ARG A 246 -1.74 -36.27 5.85
N GLY A 247 -2.61 -35.74 4.98
CA GLY A 247 -2.95 -36.30 3.68
C GLY A 247 -1.93 -36.01 2.57
N LYS A 248 -0.86 -35.27 2.85
CA LYS A 248 0.17 -34.83 1.87
C LYS A 248 -0.45 -34.16 0.64
N ARG A 249 -1.47 -33.36 0.82
CA ARG A 249 -2.15 -32.57 -0.21
C ARG A 249 -2.08 -31.08 0.09
N ARG A 250 -2.37 -30.25 -0.90
CA ARG A 250 -2.55 -28.81 -0.65
C ARG A 250 -3.84 -28.57 0.15
N PRO A 251 -3.83 -27.64 1.14
CA PRO A 251 -5.04 -27.22 1.83
C PRO A 251 -5.97 -26.45 0.88
N CYS A 252 -7.24 -26.41 1.24
CA CYS A 252 -8.28 -25.66 0.54
C CYS A 252 -8.96 -24.73 1.56
N PHE A 253 -8.43 -23.50 1.70
CA PHE A 253 -8.89 -22.49 2.64
C PHE A 253 -9.96 -21.57 2.05
#